data_da0e8b93032bf4e3a71623b37b2deb97
#
_entry.id   da0e8b93032bf4e3a71623b37b2deb97
#
_cell.length_a   1.000
_cell.length_b   1.000
_cell.length_c   1.000
_cell.angle_alpha   90.00
_cell.angle_beta   90.00
_cell.angle_gamma   90.00
#
_symmetry.space_group_name_H-M   'P 1'
#
loop_
_entity.id
_entity.type
_entity.pdbx_description
1 polymer ?
#
loop_
_entity_poly.entity_id
_entity_poly.type
_entity_poly.pdbx_seq_one_letter_code
_entity_poly.pdbx_strand_id
1 'polypeptide(L)'
;MIQIIYGQDRFLVLEKRKALIDAIQKEKQDVETFYFYASDHEFNFGQVIEAIETVSLFGAPRVVFFYVEQEKDLHLVDIDRLEKIVSSRLDVDLILAF
;
A
#
# COMPACT_ATOMS: atom_id res chain seq x y z
N MET A 1 -2.77 -7.99 5.42
CA MET A 1 -2.93 -7.08 6.58
C MET A 1 -2.94 -5.64 6.10
N ILE A 2 -3.74 -4.78 6.72
CA ILE A 2 -3.74 -3.35 6.42
C ILE A 2 -3.14 -2.60 7.58
N GLN A 3 -2.18 -1.73 7.29
CA GLN A 3 -1.60 -0.81 8.27
C GLN A 3 -1.84 0.61 7.80
N ILE A 4 -2.15 1.51 8.73
CA ILE A 4 -2.48 2.89 8.40
C ILE A 4 -1.48 3.82 9.06
N ILE A 5 -0.97 4.78 8.28
CA ILE A 5 -0.07 5.82 8.75
C ILE A 5 -0.77 7.15 8.60
N TYR A 6 -0.84 7.93 9.68
CA TYR A 6 -1.33 9.30 9.65
C TYR A 6 -0.19 10.26 9.96
N GLY A 7 -0.11 11.35 9.22
CA GLY A 7 0.86 12.37 9.53
C GLY A 7 0.76 13.56 8.58
N GLN A 8 0.97 14.76 9.12
CA GLN A 8 1.01 15.98 8.33
C GLN A 8 2.39 16.21 7.71
N ASP A 9 3.41 15.61 8.30
CA ASP A 9 4.80 15.74 7.83
C ASP A 9 5.14 14.57 6.92
N ARG A 10 5.30 14.87 5.63
CA ARG A 10 5.66 13.87 4.62
C ARG A 10 6.92 13.09 4.98
N PHE A 11 7.91 13.79 5.53
CA PHE A 11 9.17 13.13 5.90
C PHE A 11 8.95 12.04 6.94
N LEU A 12 8.16 12.33 7.97
CA LEU A 12 7.87 11.35 9.02
C LEU A 12 7.03 10.18 8.50
N VAL A 13 6.10 10.45 7.59
CA VAL A 13 5.31 9.40 6.95
C VAL A 13 6.21 8.45 6.17
N LEU A 14 7.13 8.99 5.39
CA LEU A 14 8.04 8.17 4.59
C LEU A 14 9.05 7.40 5.45
N GLU A 15 9.47 7.98 6.59
CA GLU A 15 10.31 7.24 7.54
C GLU A 15 9.55 6.07 8.16
N LYS A 16 8.29 6.28 8.52
CA LYS A 16 7.44 5.21 9.05
C LYS A 16 7.22 4.11 8.02
N ARG A 17 7.00 4.50 6.76
CA ARG A 17 6.91 3.55 5.65
C ARG A 17 8.16 2.67 5.58
N LYS A 18 9.32 3.28 5.61
CA LYS A 18 10.59 2.55 5.55
C LYS A 18 10.71 1.54 6.68
N ALA A 19 10.38 1.95 7.90
CA ALA A 19 10.44 1.07 9.05
C ALA A 19 9.51 -0.13 8.91
N LEU A 20 8.28 0.10 8.44
CA LEU A 20 7.31 -0.97 8.24
C LEU A 20 7.73 -1.94 7.13
N ILE A 21 8.23 -1.42 6.03
CA ILE A 21 8.67 -2.27 4.91
C ILE A 21 9.90 -3.08 5.31
N ASP A 22 10.86 -2.46 6.01
CA ASP A 22 12.04 -3.17 6.49
C ASP A 22 11.65 -4.30 7.44
N ALA A 23 10.67 -4.09 8.32
CA ALA A 23 10.19 -5.12 9.23
C ALA A 23 9.56 -6.30 8.46
N ILE A 24 8.78 -5.99 7.43
CA ILE A 24 8.15 -7.04 6.61
C ILE A 24 9.22 -7.83 5.83
N GLN A 25 10.22 -7.14 5.29
CA GLN A 25 11.30 -7.78 4.55
C GLN A 25 12.17 -8.69 5.42
N LYS A 26 12.26 -8.41 6.73
CA LYS A 26 12.96 -9.28 7.68
C LYS A 26 12.18 -10.54 7.98
N GLU A 27 10.86 -10.46 8.01
CA GLU A 27 10.01 -11.62 8.28
C GLU A 27 9.81 -12.50 7.06
N LYS A 28 9.75 -11.90 5.88
CA LYS A 28 9.43 -12.58 4.63
C LYS A 28 10.54 -12.37 3.62
N GLN A 29 10.85 -13.41 2.86
CA GLN A 29 11.88 -13.35 1.82
C GLN A 29 11.27 -12.96 0.48
N ASP A 30 12.07 -12.29 -0.35
CA ASP A 30 11.72 -11.94 -1.74
C ASP A 30 10.41 -11.16 -1.86
N VAL A 31 10.24 -10.15 -1.00
CA VAL A 31 9.03 -9.32 -1.00
C VAL A 31 9.03 -8.38 -2.20
N GLU A 32 7.96 -8.43 -2.99
CA GLU A 32 7.71 -7.44 -4.06
C GLU A 32 7.08 -6.20 -3.43
N THR A 33 7.57 -5.01 -3.80
CA THR A 33 7.09 -3.75 -3.24
C THR A 33 6.57 -2.84 -4.34
N PHE A 34 5.37 -2.29 -4.14
CA PHE A 34 4.72 -1.37 -5.08
C PHE A 34 4.38 -0.08 -4.36
N TYR A 35 4.61 1.05 -5.04
CA TYR A 35 4.36 2.38 -4.49
C TYR A 35 3.37 3.13 -5.35
N PHE A 36 2.32 3.67 -4.74
CA PHE A 36 1.31 4.48 -5.43
C PHE A 36 1.09 5.79 -4.67
N TYR A 37 1.01 6.88 -5.42
CA TYR A 37 0.78 8.22 -4.87
C TYR A 37 -0.44 8.83 -5.55
N ALA A 38 -1.46 9.17 -4.77
CA ALA A 38 -2.68 9.76 -5.31
C ALA A 38 -2.44 11.13 -5.94
N SER A 39 -1.36 11.83 -5.54
CA SER A 39 -1.00 13.14 -6.11
C SER A 39 -0.36 13.04 -7.50
N ASP A 40 0.02 11.85 -7.93
CA ASP A 40 0.56 11.63 -9.26
C ASP A 40 -0.57 11.81 -10.28
N HIS A 41 -0.34 12.65 -11.31
CA HIS A 41 -1.37 12.89 -12.32
C HIS A 41 -1.68 11.66 -13.18
N GLU A 42 -0.80 10.68 -13.20
CA GLU A 42 -1.03 9.41 -13.88
C GLU A 42 -1.66 8.36 -12.96
N PHE A 43 -2.00 8.74 -11.73
CA PHE A 43 -2.55 7.82 -10.75
C PHE A 43 -3.87 7.22 -11.22
N ASN A 44 -3.99 5.90 -11.04
CA ASN A 44 -5.20 5.15 -11.34
C ASN A 44 -5.45 4.15 -10.22
N PHE A 45 -6.57 4.29 -9.51
CA PHE A 45 -6.91 3.43 -8.41
C PHE A 45 -7.02 1.95 -8.82
N GLY A 46 -7.40 1.70 -10.08
CA GLY A 46 -7.43 0.34 -10.63
C GLY A 46 -6.08 -0.35 -10.59
N GLN A 47 -4.99 0.40 -10.72
CA GLN A 47 -3.63 -0.16 -10.61
C GLN A 47 -3.31 -0.61 -9.20
N VAL A 48 -3.81 0.08 -8.19
CA VAL A 48 -3.65 -0.33 -6.78
C VAL A 48 -4.38 -1.66 -6.57
N ILE A 49 -5.61 -1.75 -7.04
CA ILE A 49 -6.40 -2.98 -6.95
C ILE A 49 -5.71 -4.13 -7.67
N GLU A 50 -5.21 -3.87 -8.87
CA GLU A 50 -4.49 -4.87 -9.66
C GLU A 50 -3.24 -5.37 -8.94
N ALA A 51 -2.46 -4.47 -8.32
CA ALA A 51 -1.26 -4.85 -7.59
C ALA A 51 -1.59 -5.76 -6.40
N ILE A 52 -2.75 -5.55 -5.77
CA ILE A 52 -3.20 -6.39 -4.65
C ILE A 52 -3.72 -7.74 -5.14
N GLU A 53 -4.52 -7.75 -6.21
CA GLU A 53 -5.20 -8.94 -6.69
C GLU A 53 -4.32 -9.87 -7.53
N THR A 54 -3.32 -9.34 -8.23
CA THR A 54 -2.49 -10.15 -9.12
C THR A 54 -1.66 -11.15 -8.34
N VAL A 55 -1.72 -12.40 -8.75
CA VAL A 55 -0.92 -13.47 -8.12
C VAL A 55 0.51 -13.42 -8.66
N SER A 56 1.48 -13.45 -7.76
CA SER A 56 2.89 -13.55 -8.16
C SER A 56 3.15 -14.91 -8.81
N LEU A 57 3.92 -14.91 -9.90
CA LEU A 57 4.33 -16.15 -10.58
C LEU A 57 5.13 -17.07 -9.66
N PHE A 58 5.83 -16.50 -8.70
CA PHE A 58 6.69 -17.23 -7.78
C PHE A 58 6.11 -17.34 -6.37
N GLY A 59 4.86 -16.91 -6.19
CA GLY A 59 4.23 -16.92 -4.87
C GLY A 59 4.85 -15.93 -3.88
N ALA A 60 5.57 -14.93 -4.37
CA ALA A 60 6.22 -13.94 -3.50
C ALA A 60 5.20 -13.09 -2.74
N PRO A 61 5.45 -12.81 -1.47
CA PRO A 61 4.62 -11.86 -0.73
C PRO A 61 4.77 -10.44 -1.28
N ARG A 62 3.77 -9.59 -1.06
CA ARG A 62 3.74 -8.23 -1.59
C ARG A 62 3.47 -7.21 -0.52
N VAL A 63 4.11 -6.05 -0.69
CA VAL A 63 3.78 -4.84 0.06
C VAL A 63 3.31 -3.80 -0.95
N VAL A 64 2.12 -3.28 -0.74
CA VAL A 64 1.57 -2.20 -1.55
C VAL A 64 1.47 -0.96 -0.67
N PHE A 65 2.16 0.10 -1.04
CA PHE A 65 2.11 1.38 -0.35
C PHE A 65 1.29 2.36 -1.16
N PHE A 66 0.24 2.92 -0.55
CA PHE A 66 -0.63 3.89 -1.20
C PHE A 66 -0.71 5.15 -0.33
N TYR A 67 -0.23 6.27 -0.85
CA TYR A 67 -0.17 7.53 -0.12
C TYR A 67 -1.14 8.55 -0.71
N VAL A 68 -2.05 9.05 0.14
CA VAL A 68 -2.97 10.13 -0.18
C VAL A 68 -2.51 11.35 0.61
N GLU A 69 -1.70 12.22 -0.04
CA GLU A 69 -1.11 13.38 0.63
C GLU A 69 -2.09 14.52 0.84
N GLN A 70 -3.06 14.67 -0.05
CA GLN A 70 -3.98 15.80 -0.06
C GLN A 70 -5.40 15.34 0.21
N GLU A 71 -6.08 16.05 1.09
CA GLU A 71 -7.46 15.75 1.46
C GLU A 71 -8.39 15.70 0.24
N LYS A 72 -8.12 16.54 -0.76
CA LYS A 72 -8.93 16.57 -2.00
C LYS A 72 -8.91 15.24 -2.75
N ASP A 73 -7.91 14.40 -2.54
CA ASP A 73 -7.76 13.12 -3.23
C ASP A 73 -8.37 11.94 -2.45
N LEU A 74 -8.94 12.19 -1.26
CA LEU A 74 -9.56 11.12 -0.45
C LEU A 74 -10.71 10.43 -1.18
N HIS A 75 -11.40 11.12 -2.08
CA HIS A 75 -12.49 10.53 -2.85
C HIS A 75 -12.00 9.44 -3.82
N LEU A 76 -10.70 9.40 -4.11
CA LEU A 76 -10.12 8.36 -4.97
C LEU A 76 -9.95 7.02 -4.24
N VAL A 77 -10.14 7.00 -2.93
CA VAL A 77 -9.88 5.83 -2.10
C VAL A 77 -11.19 5.17 -1.71
N ASP A 78 -11.38 3.92 -2.13
CA ASP A 78 -12.48 3.09 -1.67
C ASP A 78 -11.93 2.14 -0.61
N ILE A 79 -11.96 2.59 0.65
CA ILE A 79 -11.39 1.85 1.78
C ILE A 79 -12.10 0.51 1.99
N ASP A 80 -13.42 0.47 1.84
CA ASP A 80 -14.19 -0.75 2.02
C ASP A 80 -13.78 -1.82 1.00
N ARG A 81 -13.55 -1.39 -0.24
CA ARG A 81 -13.10 -2.29 -1.29
C ARG A 81 -11.69 -2.81 -1.02
N LEU A 82 -10.79 -1.92 -0.58
CA LEU A 82 -9.42 -2.30 -0.23
C LEU A 82 -9.40 -3.31 0.91
N GLU A 83 -10.17 -3.06 1.97
CA GLU A 83 -10.25 -3.95 3.10
C GLU A 83 -10.74 -5.33 2.70
N LYS A 84 -11.78 -5.37 1.87
CA LYS A 84 -12.36 -6.63 1.39
C LYS A 84 -11.36 -7.46 0.58
N ILE A 85 -10.62 -6.80 -0.30
CA ILE A 85 -9.66 -7.48 -1.18
C ILE A 85 -8.46 -7.96 -0.38
N VAL A 86 -7.91 -7.12 0.49
CA VAL A 86 -6.74 -7.47 1.29
C VAL A 86 -7.04 -8.56 2.29
N SER A 87 -8.25 -8.57 2.88
CA SER A 87 -8.63 -9.59 3.85
C SER A 87 -8.68 -11.00 3.25
N SER A 88 -8.87 -11.11 1.94
CA SER A 88 -8.86 -12.40 1.24
C SER A 88 -7.47 -12.84 0.78
N ARG A 89 -6.43 -12.01 1.02
CA ARG A 89 -5.07 -12.25 0.56
C ARG A 89 -4.09 -12.20 1.72
N LEU A 90 -3.61 -13.38 2.16
CA LEU A 90 -2.67 -13.47 3.28
C LEU A 90 -1.24 -13.10 2.91
N ASP A 91 -0.93 -13.07 1.63
CA ASP A 91 0.41 -12.77 1.10
C ASP A 91 0.61 -11.28 0.77
N VAL A 92 -0.40 -10.45 1.03
CA VAL A 92 -0.35 -9.02 0.71
C VAL A 92 -0.47 -8.18 1.97
N ASP A 93 0.47 -7.23 2.14
CA ASP A 93 0.40 -6.20 3.16
C ASP A 93 0.15 -4.85 2.47
N LEU A 94 -0.92 -4.17 2.85
CA LEU A 94 -1.24 -2.84 2.36
C LEU A 94 -0.88 -1.81 3.42
N ILE A 95 -0.04 -0.85 3.06
CA ILE A 95 0.27 0.30 3.90
C ILE A 95 -0.42 1.51 3.29
N LEU A 96 -1.39 2.03 4.01
CA LEU A 96 -2.20 3.17 3.57
C LEU A 96 -1.80 4.40 4.38
N ALA A 97 -1.34 5.45 3.71
CA ALA A 97 -0.88 6.67 4.36
C ALA A 97 -1.74 7.87 3.96
N PHE A 98 -1.98 8.73 4.93
CA PHE A 98 -2.78 9.95 4.75
C PHE A 98 -2.04 11.17 5.27
#